data_ce33b2d62b02889141f7862b4b57d799
#
_entry.id   ce33b2d62b02889141f7862b4b57d799
#
_cell.length_a   1.000
_cell.length_b   1.000
_cell.length_c   1.000
_cell.angle_alpha   90.00
_cell.angle_beta   90.00
_cell.angle_gamma   90.00
#
_symmetry.space_group_name_H-M   'P 1'
#
loop_
_entity.id
_entity.type
_entity.pdbx_description
1 polymer ?
#
loop_
_entity_poly.entity_id
_entity_poly.type
_entity_poly.pdbx_seq_one_letter_code
_entity_poly.pdbx_strand_id
1 'polypeptide(L)'
;MRRVVLKAIMHLGRYAVLPVVALACAVFVVWLMAIDRYRILVLVTAPVVVPATTAAIALALGLVLLPSRRNATHAVNEHAAPGLWALWGELDRAVSPSGRTLLIDAAFNASISEERRYLGLFKRHVTMTVGLPLLMILDARAIRGVIAHEVAHARLQHTSGGTNLYEFIAAAENVFHYADPDRTVTGRVAYLLLHALVEWLEKEHRALSR
;
A
#
# COMPACT_ATOMS: atom_id res chain seq x y z
N MET A 1 -21.30 -7.74 -2.96
CA MET A 1 -20.37 -7.41 -1.91
C MET A 1 -18.90 -7.43 -2.38
N ARG A 2 -18.38 -8.52 -2.94
CA ARG A 2 -16.98 -8.65 -3.40
C ARG A 2 -16.50 -7.51 -4.32
N ARG A 3 -17.25 -7.20 -5.39
CA ARG A 3 -16.92 -6.12 -6.34
C ARG A 3 -16.92 -4.72 -5.72
N VAL A 4 -17.70 -4.51 -4.66
CA VAL A 4 -17.76 -3.22 -3.96
C VAL A 4 -16.49 -3.01 -3.13
N VAL A 5 -16.04 -4.04 -2.41
CA VAL A 5 -14.80 -4.00 -1.61
C VAL A 5 -13.59 -3.76 -2.53
N LEU A 6 -13.49 -4.51 -3.63
CA LEU A 6 -12.42 -4.32 -4.59
C LEU A 6 -12.42 -2.90 -5.18
N LYS A 7 -13.58 -2.39 -5.60
CA LYS A 7 -13.73 -1.01 -6.09
C LYS A 7 -13.35 0.02 -5.01
N ALA A 8 -13.74 -0.20 -3.76
CA ALA A 8 -13.37 0.68 -2.64
C ALA A 8 -11.83 0.71 -2.45
N ILE A 9 -11.17 -0.44 -2.48
CA ILE A 9 -9.70 -0.53 -2.38
C ILE A 9 -9.03 0.12 -3.59
N MET A 10 -9.53 -0.11 -4.79
CA MET A 10 -8.99 0.52 -6.01
C MET A 10 -9.14 2.05 -6.01
N HIS A 11 -10.19 2.61 -5.36
CA HIS A 11 -10.39 4.06 -5.28
C HIS A 11 -9.68 4.70 -4.09
N LEU A 12 -9.72 4.05 -2.93
CA LEU A 12 -9.26 4.59 -1.65
C LEU A 12 -7.90 4.05 -1.20
N GLY A 13 -7.39 2.98 -1.86
CA GLY A 13 -6.15 2.32 -1.46
C GLY A 13 -6.21 1.83 0.00
N ARG A 14 -5.14 2.06 0.74
CA ARG A 14 -5.05 1.70 2.17
C ARG A 14 -6.10 2.36 3.07
N TYR A 15 -6.71 3.46 2.62
CA TYR A 15 -7.77 4.15 3.38
C TYR A 15 -9.14 3.46 3.27
N ALA A 16 -9.28 2.44 2.42
CA ALA A 16 -10.49 1.63 2.32
C ALA A 16 -10.83 0.91 3.64
N VAL A 17 -9.89 0.80 4.56
CA VAL A 17 -10.11 0.23 5.91
C VAL A 17 -10.82 1.17 6.86
N LEU A 18 -10.80 2.49 6.63
CA LEU A 18 -11.41 3.48 7.55
C LEU A 18 -12.91 3.26 7.80
N PRO A 19 -13.76 2.96 6.80
CA PRO A 19 -15.15 2.61 7.04
C PRO A 19 -15.33 1.37 7.92
N VAL A 20 -14.45 0.38 7.77
CA VAL A 20 -14.50 -0.84 8.59
C VAL A 20 -14.16 -0.53 10.04
N VAL A 21 -13.16 0.33 10.27
CA VAL A 21 -12.82 0.80 11.62
C VAL A 21 -13.95 1.61 12.24
N ALA A 22 -14.53 2.54 11.48
CA ALA A 22 -15.66 3.33 11.95
C ALA A 22 -16.83 2.44 12.37
N LEU A 23 -17.14 1.40 11.58
CA LEU A 23 -18.15 0.41 11.92
C LEU A 23 -17.77 -0.39 13.18
N ALA A 24 -16.52 -0.86 13.29
CA ALA A 24 -16.05 -1.58 14.47
C ALA A 24 -16.13 -0.72 15.74
N CYS A 25 -15.74 0.55 15.65
CA CYS A 25 -15.88 1.50 16.75
C CYS A 25 -17.36 1.74 17.12
N ALA A 26 -18.24 1.89 16.14
CA ALA A 26 -19.68 2.07 16.37
C ALA A 26 -20.29 0.84 17.07
N VAL A 27 -19.97 -0.37 16.61
CA VAL A 27 -20.39 -1.63 17.24
C VAL A 27 -19.88 -1.72 18.67
N PHE A 28 -18.61 -1.35 18.90
CA PHE A 28 -18.02 -1.34 20.24
C PHE A 28 -18.70 -0.34 21.17
N VAL A 29 -19.02 0.86 20.70
CA VAL A 29 -19.75 1.86 21.49
C VAL A 29 -21.16 1.36 21.85
N VAL A 30 -21.89 0.79 20.89
CA VAL A 30 -23.23 0.20 21.15
C VAL A 30 -23.12 -0.94 22.18
N TRP A 31 -22.09 -1.77 22.06
CA TRP A 31 -21.82 -2.85 23.01
C TRP A 31 -21.53 -2.30 24.41
N LEU A 32 -20.74 -1.23 24.55
CA LEU A 32 -20.50 -0.55 25.82
C LEU A 32 -21.78 0.03 26.42
N MET A 33 -22.66 0.64 25.62
CA MET A 33 -23.92 1.17 26.05
C MET A 33 -24.90 0.08 26.56
N ALA A 34 -24.71 -1.16 26.15
CA ALA A 34 -25.49 -2.29 26.59
C ALA A 34 -25.10 -2.80 27.99
N ILE A 35 -24.00 -2.31 28.60
CA ILE A 35 -23.48 -2.79 29.88
C ILE A 35 -24.51 -2.66 31.01
N ASP A 36 -25.18 -1.52 31.08
CA ASP A 36 -26.15 -1.24 32.17
C ASP A 36 -27.37 -2.15 32.11
N ARG A 37 -27.78 -2.54 30.91
CA ARG A 37 -29.01 -3.34 30.71
C ARG A 37 -28.74 -4.85 30.64
N TYR A 38 -27.58 -5.25 30.15
CA TYR A 38 -27.24 -6.65 29.82
C TYR A 38 -25.89 -7.06 30.36
N ARG A 39 -25.59 -6.79 31.65
CA ARG A 39 -24.26 -7.03 32.28
C ARG A 39 -23.69 -8.42 32.01
N ILE A 40 -24.52 -9.46 32.18
CA ILE A 40 -24.05 -10.86 32.00
C ILE A 40 -23.67 -11.11 30.54
N LEU A 41 -24.49 -10.66 29.57
CA LEU A 41 -24.22 -10.83 28.15
C LEU A 41 -22.93 -10.11 27.74
N VAL A 42 -22.73 -8.89 28.25
CA VAL A 42 -21.54 -8.09 27.97
C VAL A 42 -20.29 -8.77 28.55
N LEU A 43 -20.35 -9.29 29.78
CA LEU A 43 -19.24 -10.00 30.40
C LEU A 43 -18.88 -11.28 29.63
N VAL A 44 -19.85 -12.05 29.18
CA VAL A 44 -19.63 -13.28 28.40
C VAL A 44 -19.03 -12.98 27.02
N THR A 45 -19.44 -11.88 26.40
CA THR A 45 -18.95 -11.50 25.05
C THR A 45 -17.65 -10.68 25.08
N ALA A 46 -17.28 -10.11 26.21
CA ALA A 46 -16.08 -9.27 26.38
C ALA A 46 -14.76 -9.93 25.87
N PRO A 47 -14.50 -11.21 26.19
CA PRO A 47 -13.28 -11.88 25.73
C PRO A 47 -13.16 -11.97 24.20
N VAL A 48 -14.24 -11.82 23.47
CA VAL A 48 -14.26 -11.83 22.00
C VAL A 48 -14.31 -10.42 21.42
N VAL A 49 -15.24 -9.59 21.92
CA VAL A 49 -15.49 -8.23 21.37
C VAL A 49 -14.30 -7.32 21.59
N VAL A 50 -13.71 -7.30 22.77
CA VAL A 50 -12.58 -6.41 23.09
C VAL A 50 -11.35 -6.74 22.24
N PRO A 51 -10.86 -8.00 22.18
CA PRO A 51 -9.71 -8.32 21.33
C PRO A 51 -9.99 -8.12 19.84
N ALA A 52 -11.19 -8.47 19.36
CA ALA A 52 -11.53 -8.31 17.95
C ALA A 52 -11.54 -6.82 17.52
N THR A 53 -12.13 -5.95 18.34
CA THR A 53 -12.16 -4.50 18.06
C THR A 53 -10.78 -3.89 18.16
N THR A 54 -10.00 -4.26 19.17
CA THR A 54 -8.62 -3.79 19.33
C THR A 54 -7.75 -4.22 18.16
N ALA A 55 -7.87 -5.47 17.72
CA ALA A 55 -7.16 -5.98 16.54
C ALA A 55 -7.57 -5.23 15.26
N ALA A 56 -8.86 -4.98 15.05
CA ALA A 56 -9.34 -4.24 13.88
C ALA A 56 -8.78 -2.80 13.84
N ILE A 57 -8.79 -2.11 14.99
CA ILE A 57 -8.23 -0.76 15.11
C ILE A 57 -6.72 -0.78 14.90
N ALA A 58 -6.00 -1.70 15.53
CA ALA A 58 -4.54 -1.81 15.40
C ALA A 58 -4.11 -2.12 13.95
N LEU A 59 -4.81 -3.04 13.27
CA LEU A 59 -4.58 -3.36 11.86
C LEU A 59 -4.80 -2.15 10.97
N ALA A 60 -5.88 -1.43 11.18
CA ALA A 60 -6.19 -0.28 10.36
C ALA A 60 -5.23 0.89 10.60
N LEU A 61 -4.85 1.15 11.84
CA LEU A 61 -3.80 2.11 12.16
C LEU A 61 -2.47 1.69 11.52
N GLY A 62 -2.12 0.41 11.58
CA GLY A 62 -0.95 -0.13 10.92
C GLY A 62 -0.97 0.11 9.40
N LEU A 63 -2.08 -0.21 8.73
CA LEU A 63 -2.23 0.00 7.28
C LEU A 63 -2.15 1.48 6.88
N VAL A 64 -2.67 2.40 7.72
CA VAL A 64 -2.72 3.83 7.41
C VAL A 64 -1.44 4.56 7.80
N LEU A 65 -0.87 4.26 8.98
CA LEU A 65 0.21 5.05 9.58
C LEU A 65 1.59 4.49 9.30
N LEU A 66 1.74 3.15 9.12
CA LEU A 66 3.06 2.60 8.85
C LEU A 66 3.55 3.07 7.48
N PRO A 67 4.76 3.67 7.44
CA PRO A 67 5.36 4.06 6.18
C PRO A 67 5.61 2.80 5.34
N SER A 68 5.32 2.87 4.05
CA SER A 68 5.77 1.85 3.12
C SER A 68 7.28 1.75 3.22
N ARG A 69 7.79 0.59 3.69
CA ARG A 69 9.24 0.34 3.81
C ARG A 69 9.83 0.28 2.41
N ARG A 70 10.23 1.40 1.88
CA ARG A 70 11.16 1.45 0.76
C ARG A 70 12.52 1.75 1.35
N ASN A 71 13.43 0.78 1.17
CA ASN A 71 14.83 0.97 1.53
C ASN A 71 15.39 2.11 0.69
N ALA A 72 15.34 3.33 1.23
CA ALA A 72 15.96 4.51 0.62
C ALA A 72 17.50 4.44 0.62
N THR A 73 18.08 3.31 1.03
CA THR A 73 19.53 3.07 1.14
C THR A 73 20.28 3.21 -0.18
N HIS A 74 19.57 3.17 -1.31
CA HIS A 74 20.18 3.27 -2.65
C HIS A 74 19.61 4.44 -3.46
N ALA A 75 19.15 5.51 -2.77
CA ALA A 75 18.69 6.70 -3.46
C ALA A 75 19.87 7.43 -4.12
N VAL A 76 19.73 7.68 -5.41
CA VAL A 76 20.74 8.35 -6.23
C VAL A 76 20.31 9.80 -6.44
N ASN A 77 21.16 10.73 -6.03
CA ASN A 77 20.89 12.16 -6.20
C ASN A 77 21.15 12.60 -7.66
N GLU A 78 20.70 13.79 -7.99
CA GLU A 78 20.81 14.37 -9.32
C GLU A 78 22.28 14.50 -9.79
N HIS A 79 23.19 14.83 -8.86
CA HIS A 79 24.61 14.96 -9.18
C HIS A 79 25.28 13.63 -9.55
N ALA A 80 24.81 12.52 -8.98
CA ALA A 80 25.38 11.21 -9.25
C ALA A 80 24.89 10.60 -10.58
N ALA A 81 23.69 10.96 -11.04
CA ALA A 81 23.11 10.45 -12.30
C ALA A 81 22.32 11.54 -13.06
N PRO A 82 22.99 12.64 -13.47
CA PRO A 82 22.28 13.80 -14.06
C PRO A 82 21.52 13.43 -15.34
N GLY A 83 22.05 12.52 -16.14
CA GLY A 83 21.40 12.07 -17.39
C GLY A 83 20.07 11.34 -17.13
N LEU A 84 20.00 10.48 -16.12
CA LEU A 84 18.75 9.78 -15.76
C LEU A 84 17.70 10.75 -15.19
N TRP A 85 18.12 11.68 -14.35
CA TRP A 85 17.25 12.70 -13.80
C TRP A 85 16.68 13.64 -14.88
N ALA A 86 17.51 14.08 -15.81
CA ALA A 86 17.10 14.90 -16.95
C ALA A 86 16.10 14.15 -17.86
N LEU A 87 16.44 12.88 -18.19
CA LEU A 87 15.57 12.02 -18.99
C LEU A 87 14.20 11.81 -18.32
N TRP A 88 14.19 11.49 -17.03
CA TRP A 88 12.93 11.34 -16.29
C TRP A 88 12.15 12.65 -16.24
N GLY A 89 12.83 13.78 -16.03
CA GLY A 89 12.22 15.11 -16.02
C GLY A 89 11.55 15.46 -17.34
N GLU A 90 12.14 15.06 -18.45
CA GLU A 90 11.58 15.24 -19.79
C GLU A 90 10.33 14.37 -20.02
N LEU A 91 10.38 13.10 -19.63
CA LEU A 91 9.31 12.13 -19.86
C LEU A 91 8.13 12.31 -18.91
N ASP A 92 8.36 12.74 -17.66
CA ASP A 92 7.30 12.94 -16.66
C ASP A 92 7.31 14.35 -16.06
N ARG A 93 6.83 15.32 -16.83
CA ARG A 93 6.73 16.73 -16.40
C ARG A 93 5.67 16.98 -15.34
N ALA A 94 4.77 16.03 -15.11
CA ALA A 94 3.65 16.19 -14.17
C ALA A 94 4.08 16.11 -12.69
N VAL A 95 5.24 15.50 -12.41
CA VAL A 95 5.78 15.36 -11.06
C VAL A 95 6.84 16.41 -10.80
N SER A 96 6.70 17.18 -9.71
CA SER A 96 7.72 18.14 -9.31
C SER A 96 9.03 17.45 -8.93
N PRO A 97 10.20 18.07 -9.13
CA PRO A 97 11.50 17.48 -8.76
C PRO A 97 11.57 17.06 -7.29
N SER A 98 10.97 17.84 -6.39
CA SER A 98 10.93 17.55 -4.95
C SER A 98 10.08 16.34 -4.57
N GLY A 99 9.26 15.84 -5.50
CA GLY A 99 8.45 14.64 -5.32
C GLY A 99 9.04 13.39 -5.98
N ARG A 100 10.30 13.42 -6.42
CA ARG A 100 10.96 12.31 -7.12
C ARG A 100 12.04 11.66 -6.28
N THR A 101 12.14 10.34 -6.35
CA THR A 101 13.27 9.57 -5.83
C THR A 101 13.73 8.58 -6.88
N LEU A 102 15.01 8.60 -7.21
CA LEU A 102 15.66 7.63 -8.10
C LEU A 102 16.38 6.60 -7.26
N LEU A 103 16.08 5.31 -7.50
CA LEU A 103 16.77 4.18 -6.89
C LEU A 103 17.51 3.39 -7.98
N ILE A 104 18.69 2.90 -7.66
CA ILE A 104 19.41 1.91 -8.49
C ILE A 104 19.52 0.63 -7.68
N ASP A 105 19.12 -0.49 -8.26
CA ASP A 105 19.21 -1.81 -7.63
C ASP A 105 19.98 -2.81 -8.51
N ALA A 106 20.10 -4.05 -8.04
CA ALA A 106 20.79 -5.13 -8.75
C ALA A 106 19.85 -5.96 -9.66
N ALA A 107 18.55 -5.67 -9.69
CA ALA A 107 17.59 -6.41 -10.49
C ALA A 107 17.69 -6.03 -11.98
N PHE A 108 17.45 -6.99 -12.88
CA PHE A 108 17.34 -6.72 -14.32
C PHE A 108 15.94 -6.23 -14.65
N ASN A 109 15.57 -5.05 -14.10
CA ASN A 109 14.23 -4.49 -14.22
C ASN A 109 14.24 -2.95 -14.11
N ALA A 110 13.18 -2.31 -14.61
CA ALA A 110 12.86 -0.93 -14.29
C ALA A 110 11.41 -0.86 -13.80
N SER A 111 11.12 0.05 -12.89
CA SER A 111 9.76 0.25 -12.38
C SER A 111 9.55 1.66 -11.89
N ILE A 112 8.32 2.15 -12.01
CA ILE A 112 7.88 3.41 -11.42
C ILE A 112 6.75 3.11 -10.46
N SER A 113 6.88 3.65 -9.25
CA SER A 113 5.86 3.53 -8.23
C SER A 113 5.53 4.89 -7.66
N GLU A 114 4.28 5.12 -7.37
CA GLU A 114 3.77 6.36 -6.80
C GLU A 114 3.21 6.12 -5.41
N GLU A 115 3.58 6.98 -4.48
CA GLU A 115 3.05 7.01 -3.13
C GLU A 115 2.20 8.27 -2.94
N ARG A 116 0.96 8.09 -2.53
CA ARG A 116 0.04 9.16 -2.14
C ARG A 116 -0.03 9.22 -0.62
N ARG A 117 0.39 10.33 -0.04
CA ARG A 117 0.28 10.54 1.41
C ARG A 117 -1.03 11.25 1.74
N TYR A 118 -1.65 10.86 2.87
CA TYR A 118 -2.81 11.50 3.47
C TYR A 118 -4.00 11.70 2.50
N LEU A 119 -4.60 10.60 2.05
CA LEU A 119 -5.80 10.60 1.17
C LEU A 119 -5.58 11.32 -0.18
N GLY A 120 -4.34 11.48 -0.62
CA GLY A 120 -4.04 12.21 -1.86
C GLY A 120 -4.08 13.74 -1.71
N LEU A 121 -4.23 14.26 -0.49
CA LEU A 121 -4.26 15.70 -0.20
C LEU A 121 -2.85 16.34 -0.21
N PHE A 122 -1.79 15.54 -0.11
CA PHE A 122 -0.40 16.02 -0.11
C PHE A 122 0.35 15.60 -1.37
N LYS A 123 1.51 16.24 -1.58
CA LYS A 123 2.34 16.08 -2.78
C LYS A 123 2.57 14.62 -3.14
N ARG A 124 2.32 14.32 -4.38
CA ARG A 124 2.61 13.07 -5.07
C ARG A 124 4.11 12.77 -4.96
N HIS A 125 4.48 11.64 -4.40
CA HIS A 125 5.85 11.16 -4.36
C HIS A 125 6.00 9.99 -5.32
N VAL A 126 6.91 10.10 -6.27
CA VAL A 126 7.15 9.08 -7.29
C VAL A 126 8.57 8.53 -7.12
N THR A 127 8.69 7.24 -7.05
CA THR A 127 9.96 6.55 -6.99
C THR A 127 10.18 5.78 -8.29
N MET A 128 11.26 6.07 -8.99
CA MET A 128 11.73 5.31 -10.13
C MET A 128 12.88 4.41 -9.67
N THR A 129 12.76 3.12 -9.91
CA THR A 129 13.83 2.14 -9.67
C THR A 129 14.34 1.65 -11.01
N VAL A 130 15.65 1.68 -11.21
CA VAL A 130 16.30 1.20 -12.44
C VAL A 130 17.39 0.23 -12.05
N GLY A 131 17.37 -0.96 -12.64
CA GLY A 131 18.39 -1.97 -12.41
C GLY A 131 19.74 -1.59 -13.02
N LEU A 132 20.81 -1.70 -12.23
CA LEU A 132 22.17 -1.47 -12.71
C LEU A 132 22.51 -2.31 -13.96
N PRO A 133 22.13 -3.59 -14.07
CA PRO A 133 22.38 -4.38 -15.28
C PRO A 133 21.75 -3.79 -16.54
N LEU A 134 20.56 -3.16 -16.45
CA LEU A 134 19.98 -2.47 -17.60
C LEU A 134 20.82 -1.28 -18.06
N LEU A 135 21.33 -0.49 -17.10
CA LEU A 135 22.18 0.66 -17.39
C LEU A 135 23.54 0.26 -18.01
N MET A 136 24.02 -0.95 -17.71
CA MET A 136 25.29 -1.46 -18.24
C MET A 136 25.16 -2.04 -19.65
N ILE A 137 23.98 -2.56 -20.03
CA ILE A 137 23.79 -3.32 -21.27
C ILE A 137 23.10 -2.47 -22.34
N LEU A 138 22.14 -1.62 -21.93
CA LEU A 138 21.33 -0.86 -22.87
C LEU A 138 21.97 0.47 -23.24
N ASP A 139 21.83 0.85 -24.50
CA ASP A 139 22.19 2.18 -24.96
C ASP A 139 21.18 3.24 -24.47
N ALA A 140 21.54 4.51 -24.64
CA ALA A 140 20.71 5.64 -24.17
C ALA A 140 19.30 5.63 -24.79
N ARG A 141 19.17 5.16 -26.06
CA ARG A 141 17.89 5.11 -26.75
C ARG A 141 16.99 4.01 -26.18
N ALA A 142 17.56 2.85 -25.90
CA ALA A 142 16.83 1.74 -25.28
C ALA A 142 16.43 2.07 -23.85
N ILE A 143 17.31 2.68 -23.03
CA ILE A 143 16.99 3.16 -21.69
C ILE A 143 15.84 4.17 -21.73
N ARG A 144 15.86 5.12 -22.67
CA ARG A 144 14.77 6.07 -22.88
C ARG A 144 13.44 5.35 -23.16
N GLY A 145 13.47 4.32 -24.00
CA GLY A 145 12.29 3.50 -24.32
C GLY A 145 11.74 2.80 -23.10
N VAL A 146 12.60 2.18 -22.30
CA VAL A 146 12.21 1.49 -21.04
C VAL A 146 11.60 2.48 -20.05
N ILE A 147 12.25 3.61 -19.78
CA ILE A 147 11.72 4.62 -18.84
C ILE A 147 10.40 5.21 -19.34
N ALA A 148 10.28 5.50 -20.64
CA ALA A 148 9.04 5.99 -21.23
C ALA A 148 7.90 4.98 -21.07
N HIS A 149 8.18 3.68 -21.23
CA HIS A 149 7.23 2.60 -21.02
C HIS A 149 6.74 2.57 -19.57
N GLU A 150 7.66 2.62 -18.61
CA GLU A 150 7.31 2.62 -17.18
C GLU A 150 6.51 3.87 -16.77
N VAL A 151 6.87 5.05 -17.29
CA VAL A 151 6.11 6.29 -17.08
C VAL A 151 4.69 6.16 -17.64
N ALA A 152 4.55 5.58 -18.84
CA ALA A 152 3.24 5.35 -19.46
C ALA A 152 2.40 4.37 -18.62
N HIS A 153 3.00 3.26 -18.17
CA HIS A 153 2.33 2.30 -17.27
C HIS A 153 1.88 2.93 -15.96
N ALA A 154 2.74 3.71 -15.30
CA ALA A 154 2.39 4.40 -14.07
C ALA A 154 1.19 5.35 -14.27
N ARG A 155 1.14 6.06 -15.41
CA ARG A 155 0.02 6.95 -15.74
C ARG A 155 -1.28 6.18 -16.01
N LEU A 156 -1.21 5.05 -16.72
CA LEU A 156 -2.37 4.20 -17.01
C LEU A 156 -2.90 3.52 -15.74
N GLN A 157 -2.02 3.03 -14.87
CA GLN A 157 -2.40 2.43 -13.59
C GLN A 157 -3.13 3.42 -12.68
N HIS A 158 -2.83 4.71 -12.76
CA HIS A 158 -3.55 5.76 -12.06
C HIS A 158 -5.04 5.82 -12.42
N THR A 159 -5.36 5.66 -13.69
CA THR A 159 -6.74 5.69 -14.17
C THR A 159 -7.50 4.41 -13.85
N SER A 160 -6.79 3.29 -13.71
CA SER A 160 -7.38 1.97 -13.43
C SER A 160 -7.52 1.63 -11.94
N GLY A 161 -6.92 2.44 -11.04
CA GLY A 161 -6.90 2.15 -9.58
C GLY A 161 -5.94 1.03 -9.18
N GLY A 162 -5.15 0.49 -10.10
CA GLY A 162 -4.19 -0.58 -9.83
C GLY A 162 -3.12 -0.17 -8.83
N THR A 163 -2.63 1.07 -8.91
CA THR A 163 -1.65 1.62 -7.97
C THR A 163 -2.14 1.56 -6.53
N ASN A 164 -3.39 1.92 -6.29
CA ASN A 164 -4.00 1.90 -4.95
C ASN A 164 -4.11 0.47 -4.40
N LEU A 165 -4.37 -0.51 -5.25
CA LEU A 165 -4.40 -1.92 -4.87
C LEU A 165 -3.02 -2.42 -4.47
N TYR A 166 -1.98 -2.11 -5.25
CA TYR A 166 -0.60 -2.47 -4.92
C TYR A 166 -0.11 -1.78 -3.64
N GLU A 167 -0.46 -0.51 -3.43
CA GLU A 167 -0.17 0.19 -2.17
C GLU A 167 -0.85 -0.47 -0.97
N PHE A 168 -2.09 -0.93 -1.14
CA PHE A 168 -2.81 -1.64 -0.09
C PHE A 168 -2.13 -2.97 0.24
N ILE A 169 -1.76 -3.76 -0.77
CA ILE A 169 -1.06 -5.05 -0.58
C ILE A 169 0.29 -4.83 0.10
N ALA A 170 1.09 -3.87 -0.37
CA ALA A 170 2.38 -3.53 0.23
C ALA A 170 2.26 -3.03 1.69
N ALA A 171 1.21 -2.25 1.99
CA ALA A 171 0.92 -1.84 3.36
C ALA A 171 0.51 -3.03 4.23
N ALA A 172 -0.27 -3.98 3.69
CA ALA A 172 -0.66 -5.20 4.37
C ALA A 172 0.57 -6.08 4.69
N GLU A 173 1.48 -6.27 3.75
CA GLU A 173 2.74 -6.98 3.96
C GLU A 173 3.61 -6.35 5.06
N ASN A 174 3.67 -5.01 5.11
CA ASN A 174 4.37 -4.31 6.18
C ASN A 174 3.73 -4.58 7.56
N VAL A 175 2.40 -4.60 7.64
CA VAL A 175 1.69 -4.93 8.89
C VAL A 175 1.98 -6.36 9.32
N PHE A 176 2.12 -7.32 8.40
CA PHE A 176 2.55 -8.69 8.71
C PHE A 176 3.90 -8.75 9.41
N HIS A 177 4.84 -7.89 9.03
CA HIS A 177 6.16 -7.83 9.66
C HIS A 177 6.12 -7.34 11.12
N TYR A 178 5.10 -6.53 11.47
CA TYR A 178 4.93 -6.00 12.84
C TYR A 178 3.97 -6.83 13.69
N ALA A 179 3.00 -7.49 13.06
CA ALA A 179 2.08 -8.40 13.73
C ALA A 179 2.74 -9.77 13.87
N ASP A 180 3.61 -9.92 14.88
CA ASP A 180 4.24 -11.21 15.20
C ASP A 180 3.15 -12.23 15.62
N PRO A 181 2.80 -13.21 14.75
CA PRO A 181 1.70 -14.14 15.01
C PRO A 181 1.99 -15.08 16.17
N ASP A 182 3.26 -15.18 16.59
CA ASP A 182 3.68 -16.12 17.63
C ASP A 182 3.58 -15.54 19.05
N ARG A 183 3.45 -14.21 19.17
CA ARG A 183 3.40 -13.54 20.47
C ARG A 183 2.01 -13.41 21.07
N THR A 184 0.96 -13.28 20.26
CA THR A 184 -0.40 -13.02 20.77
C THR A 184 -1.49 -13.72 19.95
N VAL A 185 -2.58 -14.14 20.61
CA VAL A 185 -3.76 -14.71 19.96
C VAL A 185 -4.38 -13.70 18.99
N THR A 186 -4.43 -12.42 19.37
CA THR A 186 -4.88 -11.33 18.50
C THR A 186 -4.01 -11.15 17.26
N GLY A 187 -2.69 -11.33 17.38
CA GLY A 187 -1.75 -11.31 16.26
C GLY A 187 -2.02 -12.46 15.28
N ARG A 188 -2.29 -13.67 15.77
CA ARG A 188 -2.66 -14.83 14.90
C ARG A 188 -3.96 -14.59 14.13
N VAL A 189 -5.00 -14.10 14.79
CA VAL A 189 -6.28 -13.80 14.13
C VAL A 189 -6.12 -12.70 13.11
N ALA A 190 -5.40 -11.64 13.46
CA ALA A 190 -5.09 -10.54 12.55
C ALA A 190 -4.31 -11.01 11.32
N TYR A 191 -3.29 -11.85 11.52
CA TYR A 191 -2.49 -12.46 10.47
C TYR A 191 -3.36 -13.28 9.52
N LEU A 192 -4.19 -14.20 10.04
CA LEU A 192 -5.06 -15.05 9.21
C LEU A 192 -6.06 -14.24 8.39
N LEU A 193 -6.69 -13.23 8.99
CA LEU A 193 -7.64 -12.37 8.30
C LEU A 193 -6.98 -11.55 7.19
N LEU A 194 -5.81 -10.98 7.47
CA LEU A 194 -5.08 -10.17 6.51
C LEU A 194 -4.53 -11.03 5.36
N HIS A 195 -3.99 -12.21 5.67
CA HIS A 195 -3.51 -13.17 4.70
C HIS A 195 -4.63 -13.62 3.74
N ALA A 196 -5.77 -14.02 4.29
CA ALA A 196 -6.95 -14.39 3.49
C ALA A 196 -7.44 -13.22 2.61
N LEU A 197 -7.36 -11.97 3.11
CA LEU A 197 -7.73 -10.79 2.34
C LEU A 197 -6.77 -10.53 1.18
N VAL A 198 -5.46 -10.61 1.43
CA VAL A 198 -4.43 -10.40 0.40
C VAL A 198 -4.51 -11.47 -0.68
N GLU A 199 -4.59 -12.76 -0.32
CA GLU A 199 -4.76 -13.85 -1.28
C GLU A 199 -6.03 -13.67 -2.14
N TRP A 200 -7.12 -13.25 -1.50
CA TRP A 200 -8.36 -13.00 -2.22
C TRP A 200 -8.22 -11.83 -3.21
N LEU A 201 -7.58 -10.72 -2.79
CA LEU A 201 -7.34 -9.55 -3.64
C LEU A 201 -6.47 -9.87 -4.85
N GLU A 202 -5.40 -10.61 -4.65
CA GLU A 202 -4.52 -11.06 -5.75
C GLU A 202 -5.26 -11.96 -6.75
N LYS A 203 -6.10 -12.86 -6.25
CA LYS A 203 -6.91 -13.75 -7.10
C LYS A 203 -7.92 -12.97 -7.94
N GLU A 204 -8.61 -12.00 -7.34
CA GLU A 204 -9.56 -11.14 -8.06
C GLU A 204 -8.85 -10.22 -9.05
N HIS A 205 -7.68 -9.67 -8.68
CA HIS A 205 -6.89 -8.84 -9.59
C HIS A 205 -6.42 -9.64 -10.82
N ARG A 206 -5.92 -10.85 -10.63
CA ARG A 206 -5.54 -11.75 -11.73
C ARG A 206 -6.73 -12.14 -12.63
N ALA A 207 -7.94 -12.21 -12.07
CA ALA A 207 -9.14 -12.50 -12.84
C ALA A 207 -9.63 -11.31 -13.70
N LEU A 208 -9.29 -10.07 -13.29
CA LEU A 208 -9.64 -8.86 -14.03
C LEU A 208 -8.60 -8.47 -15.10
N SER A 209 -7.38 -8.99 -14.99
CA SER A 209 -6.28 -8.73 -15.93
C SER A 209 -6.24 -9.70 -17.11
N ARG A 210 -7.16 -10.67 -17.14
CA ARG A 210 -7.42 -11.59 -18.26
C ARG A 210 -8.62 -11.16 -19.09
#